data_b6db96897a6c7007012767f276d5941f
#
_entry.id   b6db96897a6c7007012767f276d5941f
#
_cell.length_a   1.000
_cell.length_b   1.000
_cell.length_c   1.000
_cell.angle_alpha   90.00
_cell.angle_beta   90.00
_cell.angle_gamma   90.00
#
_symmetry.space_group_name_H-M   'P 1'
#
loop_
_entity.id
_entity.type
_entity.pdbx_description
1 polymer ?
#
loop_
_entity_poly.entity_id
_entity_poly.type
_entity_poly.pdbx_seq_one_letter_code
_entity_poly.pdbx_strand_id
1 'polypeptide(L)'
;IPHYILMGSGCPICAHTATSFIEQFILRSFQRVLGKDNVISRDKKAIGKELDIYLPKYNLAIEPGAWNFHKSKVKKDFLKRELCEKKNIRLITIYYGCNEYFDVEDILVFQSNFSRENDFNELVMLVYVLFKKIGIREKFSNETLEEIKNDAYLSSRKISTNEFIEMIRKISPNIQILGEYKSSSER
;
A
#
# COMPACT_ATOMS: atom_id res chain seq x y z
N ILE A 1 11.21 -27.34 -1.98
CA ILE A 1 11.04 -26.01 -2.63
C ILE A 1 9.54 -25.73 -2.63
N PRO A 2 9.08 -24.58 -2.12
CA PRO A 2 7.65 -24.26 -2.13
C PRO A 2 7.09 -24.28 -3.56
N HIS A 3 5.95 -24.93 -3.74
CA HIS A 3 5.25 -25.13 -5.01
C HIS A 3 5.10 -23.83 -5.85
N TYR A 4 4.94 -22.68 -5.20
CA TYR A 4 4.80 -21.37 -5.83
C TYR A 4 6.06 -20.92 -6.61
N ILE A 5 7.24 -21.32 -6.19
CA ILE A 5 8.51 -21.00 -6.89
C ILE A 5 8.61 -21.81 -8.17
N LEU A 6 8.18 -23.07 -8.15
CA LEU A 6 8.19 -23.96 -9.32
C LEU A 6 7.18 -23.51 -10.40
N MET A 7 6.08 -22.87 -10.02
CA MET A 7 5.03 -22.39 -10.93
C MET A 7 5.32 -21.00 -11.51
N GLY A 8 6.50 -20.42 -11.26
CA GLY A 8 6.85 -19.08 -11.75
C GLY A 8 6.08 -17.92 -11.11
N SER A 9 5.34 -18.18 -10.02
CA SER A 9 4.55 -17.16 -9.34
C SER A 9 5.40 -16.23 -8.46
N GLY A 10 6.71 -16.43 -8.42
CA GLY A 10 7.64 -15.69 -7.57
C GLY A 10 7.56 -16.07 -6.09
N CYS A 11 8.43 -15.49 -5.29
CA CYS A 11 8.38 -15.62 -3.84
C CYS A 11 7.12 -14.92 -3.30
N PRO A 12 6.27 -15.59 -2.47
CA PRO A 12 5.10 -14.94 -1.86
C PRO A 12 5.43 -13.67 -1.06
N ILE A 13 6.66 -13.60 -0.51
CA ILE A 13 7.17 -12.42 0.21
C ILE A 13 7.58 -11.33 -0.79
N CYS A 14 8.14 -11.70 -1.94
CA CYS A 14 8.55 -10.78 -2.99
C CYS A 14 7.41 -10.41 -3.94
N ALA A 15 6.34 -11.23 -4.01
CA ALA A 15 5.13 -10.94 -4.78
C ALA A 15 4.29 -9.80 -4.19
N HIS A 16 4.70 -9.23 -3.04
CA HIS A 16 4.17 -7.97 -2.52
C HIS A 16 4.49 -6.74 -3.41
N THR A 17 5.13 -6.95 -4.55
CA THR A 17 5.53 -5.93 -5.53
C THR A 17 4.38 -5.28 -6.31
N ALA A 18 3.13 -5.51 -5.92
CA ALA A 18 1.97 -4.84 -6.50
C ALA A 18 1.48 -3.64 -5.68
N THR A 19 2.21 -3.24 -4.62
CA THR A 19 1.85 -2.08 -3.79
C THR A 19 2.48 -0.80 -4.35
N SER A 20 1.72 0.29 -4.36
CA SER A 20 2.26 1.58 -4.80
C SER A 20 3.14 2.22 -3.70
N PHE A 21 4.04 3.12 -4.11
CA PHE A 21 4.80 3.94 -3.16
C PHE A 21 3.88 4.70 -2.20
N ILE A 22 2.78 5.24 -2.72
CA ILE A 22 1.79 6.00 -1.94
C ILE A 22 1.13 5.11 -0.88
N GLU A 23 0.70 3.91 -1.26
CA GLU A 23 0.14 2.92 -0.33
C GLU A 23 1.14 2.59 0.78
N GLN A 24 2.40 2.30 0.42
CA GLN A 24 3.43 1.98 1.39
C GLN A 24 3.78 3.17 2.28
N PHE A 25 3.82 4.39 1.75
CA PHE A 25 4.09 5.57 2.55
C PHE A 25 2.99 5.83 3.59
N ILE A 26 1.72 5.73 3.20
CA ILE A 26 0.59 5.85 4.12
C ILE A 26 0.65 4.73 5.17
N LEU A 27 0.83 3.48 4.75
CA LEU A 27 0.95 2.32 5.64
C LEU A 27 2.05 2.52 6.69
N ARG A 28 3.27 2.88 6.26
CA ARG A 28 4.43 3.08 7.17
C ARG A 28 4.21 4.26 8.10
N SER A 29 3.57 5.33 7.64
CA SER A 29 3.23 6.48 8.47
C SER A 29 2.30 6.08 9.62
N PHE A 30 1.24 5.31 9.33
CA PHE A 30 0.36 4.79 10.38
C PHE A 30 1.07 3.80 11.30
N GLN A 31 1.90 2.91 10.75
CA GLN A 31 2.68 1.96 11.55
C GLN A 31 3.67 2.65 12.49
N ARG A 32 4.24 3.79 12.09
CA ARG A 32 5.16 4.58 12.93
C ARG A 32 4.48 5.15 14.17
N VAL A 33 3.23 5.59 14.04
CA VAL A 33 2.46 6.21 15.14
C VAL A 33 1.72 5.16 15.98
N LEU A 34 1.08 4.20 15.32
CA LEU A 34 0.18 3.26 15.99
C LEU A 34 0.86 1.94 16.39
N GLY A 35 2.05 1.67 15.87
CA GLY A 35 2.73 0.37 15.97
C GLY A 35 2.30 -0.59 14.84
N LYS A 36 3.23 -1.46 14.43
CA LYS A 36 3.04 -2.38 13.28
C LYS A 36 1.86 -3.32 13.46
N ASP A 37 1.63 -3.81 14.67
CA ASP A 37 0.58 -4.79 14.97
C ASP A 37 -0.83 -4.20 14.94
N ASN A 38 -0.96 -2.87 14.95
CA ASN A 38 -2.23 -2.16 14.95
C ASN A 38 -2.65 -1.69 13.55
N VAL A 39 -1.82 -1.93 12.52
CA VAL A 39 -2.06 -1.51 11.14
C VAL A 39 -1.83 -2.70 10.21
N ILE A 40 -2.92 -3.24 9.69
CA ILE A 40 -2.90 -4.46 8.87
C ILE A 40 -2.85 -4.05 7.40
N SER A 41 -1.85 -4.55 6.68
CA SER A 41 -1.77 -4.41 5.23
C SER A 41 -2.49 -5.57 4.55
N ARG A 42 -3.26 -5.26 3.50
CA ARG A 42 -3.92 -6.23 2.62
C ARG A 42 -4.80 -7.24 3.38
N ASP A 43 -5.59 -6.73 4.32
CA ASP A 43 -6.53 -7.56 5.08
C ASP A 43 -7.64 -8.10 4.17
N LYS A 44 -7.90 -9.42 4.28
CA LYS A 44 -8.98 -10.11 3.55
C LYS A 44 -10.06 -10.66 4.47
N LYS A 45 -9.84 -10.59 5.78
CA LYS A 45 -10.72 -11.23 6.76
C LYS A 45 -11.88 -10.32 7.16
N ALA A 46 -11.65 -9.01 7.23
CA ALA A 46 -12.63 -8.06 7.73
C ALA A 46 -13.95 -8.06 6.92
N ILE A 47 -13.84 -8.03 5.58
CA ILE A 47 -15.01 -7.93 4.68
C ILE A 47 -15.07 -9.04 3.61
N GLY A 48 -14.15 -10.02 3.63
CA GLY A 48 -14.04 -11.04 2.59
C GLY A 48 -13.44 -10.54 1.27
N LYS A 49 -13.02 -9.27 1.20
CA LYS A 49 -12.25 -8.66 0.11
C LYS A 49 -11.03 -7.98 0.67
N GLU A 50 -10.00 -7.83 -0.16
CA GLU A 50 -8.76 -7.17 0.26
C GLU A 50 -9.00 -5.70 0.59
N LEU A 51 -8.55 -5.28 1.77
CA LEU A 51 -8.42 -3.90 2.21
C LEU A 51 -6.93 -3.56 2.22
N ASP A 52 -6.52 -2.51 1.50
CA ASP A 52 -5.10 -2.17 1.34
C ASP A 52 -4.45 -1.83 2.68
N ILE A 53 -5.10 -0.97 3.45
CA ILE A 53 -4.68 -0.59 4.81
C ILE A 53 -5.89 -0.66 5.73
N TYR A 54 -5.82 -1.48 6.78
CA TYR A 54 -6.89 -1.63 7.76
C TYR A 54 -6.40 -1.33 9.18
N LEU A 55 -7.14 -0.50 9.89
CA LEU A 55 -6.90 -0.07 11.26
C LEU A 55 -8.05 -0.60 12.16
N PRO A 56 -7.94 -1.82 12.70
CA PRO A 56 -9.05 -2.46 13.44
C PRO A 56 -9.54 -1.65 14.62
N LYS A 57 -8.64 -1.04 15.40
CA LYS A 57 -9.01 -0.22 16.57
C LYS A 57 -9.84 1.01 16.25
N TYR A 58 -9.80 1.46 15.01
CA TYR A 58 -10.53 2.65 14.52
C TYR A 58 -11.69 2.27 13.61
N ASN A 59 -11.91 0.98 13.37
CA ASN A 59 -12.86 0.50 12.34
C ASN A 59 -12.70 1.27 11.02
N LEU A 60 -11.47 1.49 10.60
CA LEU A 60 -11.12 2.31 9.44
C LEU A 60 -10.30 1.52 8.43
N ALA A 61 -10.69 1.60 7.18
CA ALA A 61 -9.90 1.15 6.04
C ALA A 61 -9.52 2.33 5.13
N ILE A 62 -8.35 2.26 4.50
CA ILE A 62 -7.84 3.28 3.58
C ILE A 62 -7.42 2.58 2.29
N GLU A 63 -7.92 3.06 1.15
CA GLU A 63 -7.72 2.53 -0.19
C GLU A 63 -7.13 3.61 -1.11
N PRO A 64 -5.81 3.73 -1.22
CA PRO A 64 -5.19 4.64 -2.16
C PRO A 64 -5.09 4.02 -3.55
N GLY A 65 -5.55 4.72 -4.58
CA GLY A 65 -5.53 4.21 -5.94
C GLY A 65 -5.31 5.29 -7.01
N ALA A 66 -4.45 4.99 -8.00
CA ALA A 66 -4.28 5.84 -9.16
C ALA A 66 -5.54 5.81 -10.03
N TRP A 67 -6.07 6.99 -10.36
CA TRP A 67 -7.33 7.12 -11.11
C TRP A 67 -7.32 6.35 -12.42
N ASN A 68 -6.23 6.35 -13.14
CA ASN A 68 -6.09 5.62 -14.40
C ASN A 68 -6.44 4.11 -14.30
N PHE A 69 -6.21 3.50 -13.12
CA PHE A 69 -6.55 2.10 -12.88
C PHE A 69 -7.94 1.90 -12.24
N HIS A 70 -8.52 2.96 -11.66
CA HIS A 70 -9.79 2.91 -10.93
C HIS A 70 -10.99 3.39 -11.74
N LYS A 71 -10.80 4.30 -12.72
CA LYS A 71 -11.90 4.87 -13.53
C LYS A 71 -12.83 3.82 -14.16
N SER A 72 -12.32 2.65 -14.53
CA SER A 72 -13.12 1.54 -15.05
C SER A 72 -13.67 0.60 -13.97
N LYS A 73 -13.27 0.80 -12.72
CA LYS A 73 -13.59 -0.09 -11.58
C LYS A 73 -14.42 0.59 -10.49
N VAL A 74 -14.86 1.82 -10.69
CA VAL A 74 -15.63 2.63 -9.72
C VAL A 74 -16.79 1.83 -9.10
N LYS A 75 -17.54 1.05 -9.89
CA LYS A 75 -18.62 0.20 -9.36
C LYS A 75 -18.12 -0.85 -8.35
N LYS A 76 -16.91 -1.38 -8.56
CA LYS A 76 -16.29 -2.35 -7.62
C LYS A 76 -15.85 -1.68 -6.33
N ASP A 77 -15.37 -0.44 -6.43
CA ASP A 77 -14.95 0.36 -5.27
C ASP A 77 -16.18 0.74 -4.41
N PHE A 78 -17.31 1.10 -5.04
CA PHE A 78 -18.57 1.32 -4.35
C PHE A 78 -19.11 0.04 -3.67
N LEU A 79 -19.05 -1.12 -4.34
CA LEU A 79 -19.42 -2.38 -3.71
C LEU A 79 -18.53 -2.72 -2.50
N LYS A 80 -17.23 -2.42 -2.57
CA LYS A 80 -16.32 -2.57 -1.41
C LYS A 80 -16.74 -1.66 -0.25
N ARG A 81 -17.15 -0.42 -0.55
CA ARG A 81 -17.69 0.54 0.43
C ARG A 81 -18.92 0.00 1.13
N GLU A 82 -19.90 -0.52 0.39
CA GLU A 82 -21.10 -1.13 0.98
C GLU A 82 -20.77 -2.32 1.89
N LEU A 83 -19.77 -3.14 1.53
CA LEU A 83 -19.32 -4.26 2.38
C LEU A 83 -18.66 -3.76 3.68
N CYS A 84 -17.90 -2.67 3.61
CA CYS A 84 -17.33 -2.02 4.79
C CYS A 84 -18.42 -1.47 5.70
N GLU A 85 -19.41 -0.75 5.15
CA GLU A 85 -20.55 -0.19 5.88
C GLU A 85 -21.34 -1.26 6.64
N LYS A 86 -21.63 -2.40 5.98
CA LYS A 86 -22.29 -3.57 6.62
C LYS A 86 -21.53 -4.14 7.81
N LYS A 87 -20.23 -3.87 7.90
CA LYS A 87 -19.35 -4.30 8.99
C LYS A 87 -18.98 -3.17 9.95
N ASN A 88 -19.63 -2.00 9.83
CA ASN A 88 -19.30 -0.78 10.57
C ASN A 88 -17.83 -0.37 10.40
N ILE A 89 -17.25 -0.60 9.24
CA ILE A 89 -15.91 -0.17 8.87
C ILE A 89 -16.05 1.08 7.98
N ARG A 90 -15.49 2.18 8.41
CA ARG A 90 -15.38 3.39 7.61
C ARG A 90 -14.33 3.19 6.52
N LEU A 91 -14.68 3.43 5.25
CA LEU A 91 -13.75 3.31 4.13
C LEU A 91 -13.38 4.68 3.57
N ILE A 92 -12.12 5.06 3.67
CA ILE A 92 -11.57 6.24 2.98
C ILE A 92 -10.93 5.79 1.68
N THR A 93 -11.50 6.22 0.56
CA THR A 93 -10.93 5.99 -0.77
C THR A 93 -10.16 7.22 -1.21
N ILE A 94 -8.96 7.05 -1.75
CA ILE A 94 -8.11 8.14 -2.22
C ILE A 94 -7.83 7.92 -3.70
N TYR A 95 -8.36 8.79 -4.56
CA TYR A 95 -8.04 8.81 -5.97
C TYR A 95 -7.00 9.89 -6.27
N TYR A 96 -5.85 9.50 -6.75
CA TYR A 96 -4.78 10.41 -7.18
C TYR A 96 -4.59 10.39 -8.70
N GLY A 97 -4.10 11.50 -9.27
CA GLY A 97 -4.12 11.74 -10.72
C GLY A 97 -5.55 11.85 -11.27
N CYS A 98 -6.46 12.41 -10.48
CA CYS A 98 -7.89 12.48 -10.77
C CYS A 98 -8.38 13.93 -10.78
N ASN A 99 -9.17 14.29 -11.80
CA ASN A 99 -9.81 15.61 -11.91
C ASN A 99 -11.34 15.51 -11.76
N GLU A 100 -11.87 14.32 -11.44
CA GLU A 100 -13.30 14.13 -11.27
C GLU A 100 -13.74 14.49 -9.85
N TYR A 101 -15.00 14.87 -9.70
CA TYR A 101 -15.61 15.19 -8.42
C TYR A 101 -16.51 14.04 -7.95
N PHE A 102 -16.44 13.71 -6.67
CA PHE A 102 -17.30 12.73 -6.01
C PHE A 102 -17.98 13.37 -4.82
N ASP A 103 -19.31 13.36 -4.81
CA ASP A 103 -20.12 13.84 -3.68
C ASP A 103 -20.29 12.72 -2.63
N VAL A 104 -19.17 12.26 -2.10
CA VAL A 104 -19.10 11.22 -1.05
C VAL A 104 -18.03 11.62 -0.05
N GLU A 105 -18.39 11.74 1.23
CA GLU A 105 -17.54 12.31 2.28
C GLU A 105 -16.15 11.68 2.41
N ASP A 106 -16.03 10.39 2.24
CA ASP A 106 -14.80 9.65 2.41
C ASP A 106 -14.15 9.22 1.08
N ILE A 107 -14.45 9.96 0.00
CA ILE A 107 -13.68 9.91 -1.25
C ILE A 107 -12.84 11.17 -1.33
N LEU A 108 -11.52 11.01 -1.24
CA LEU A 108 -10.56 12.10 -1.37
C LEU A 108 -9.96 12.07 -2.77
N VAL A 109 -9.98 13.21 -3.45
CA VAL A 109 -9.51 13.33 -4.84
C VAL A 109 -8.35 14.30 -4.91
N PHE A 110 -7.29 13.90 -5.61
CA PHE A 110 -6.09 14.69 -5.81
C PHE A 110 -5.70 14.68 -7.29
N GLN A 111 -5.39 15.86 -7.83
CA GLN A 111 -4.85 15.99 -9.19
C GLN A 111 -3.41 15.49 -9.28
N SER A 112 -2.65 15.66 -8.21
CA SER A 112 -1.29 15.17 -8.07
C SER A 112 -1.20 13.65 -8.19
N ASN A 113 -0.11 13.16 -8.77
CA ASN A 113 0.24 11.74 -8.80
C ASN A 113 1.10 11.32 -7.59
N PHE A 114 1.42 12.24 -6.70
CA PHE A 114 2.22 12.00 -5.50
C PHE A 114 3.55 11.27 -5.80
N SER A 115 4.28 11.74 -6.78
CA SER A 115 5.58 11.14 -7.10
C SER A 115 6.56 11.31 -5.94
N ARG A 116 7.57 10.45 -5.87
CA ARG A 116 8.59 10.50 -4.81
C ARG A 116 9.37 11.82 -4.79
N GLU A 117 9.58 12.42 -5.94
CA GLU A 117 10.44 13.60 -6.13
C GLU A 117 9.62 14.89 -6.17
N ASN A 118 8.49 14.84 -6.89
CA ASN A 118 7.54 15.94 -6.96
C ASN A 118 6.38 15.62 -6.02
N ASP A 119 5.67 16.62 -5.56
CA ASP A 119 4.42 16.46 -4.79
C ASP A 119 4.56 15.69 -3.46
N PHE A 120 5.77 15.40 -3.00
CA PHE A 120 5.98 14.66 -1.75
C PHE A 120 5.37 15.37 -0.54
N ASN A 121 5.46 16.69 -0.50
CA ASN A 121 4.84 17.49 0.56
C ASN A 121 3.31 17.35 0.56
N GLU A 122 2.67 17.22 -0.60
CA GLU A 122 1.22 16.97 -0.68
C GLU A 122 0.87 15.59 -0.13
N LEU A 123 1.70 14.57 -0.39
CA LEU A 123 1.52 13.24 0.18
C LEU A 123 1.67 13.26 1.71
N VAL A 124 2.61 14.01 2.25
CA VAL A 124 2.77 14.23 3.70
C VAL A 124 1.53 14.90 4.28
N MET A 125 1.02 15.94 3.61
CA MET A 125 -0.22 16.63 4.03
C MET A 125 -1.43 15.70 4.00
N LEU A 126 -1.55 14.83 2.98
CA LEU A 126 -2.58 13.80 2.94
C LEU A 126 -2.53 12.90 4.18
N VAL A 127 -1.33 12.42 4.56
CA VAL A 127 -1.17 11.61 5.77
C VAL A 127 -1.67 12.34 7.01
N TYR A 128 -1.36 13.63 7.16
CA TYR A 128 -1.84 14.41 8.30
C TYR A 128 -3.36 14.66 8.28
N VAL A 129 -3.96 14.79 7.10
CA VAL A 129 -5.43 14.82 6.95
C VAL A 129 -6.05 13.50 7.42
N LEU A 130 -5.46 12.36 7.03
CA LEU A 130 -5.91 11.03 7.48
C LEU A 130 -5.74 10.87 9.00
N PHE A 131 -4.62 11.28 9.56
CA PHE A 131 -4.36 11.28 11.01
C PHE A 131 -5.43 12.07 11.76
N LYS A 132 -5.73 13.28 11.29
CA LYS A 132 -6.75 14.15 11.90
C LYS A 132 -8.14 13.47 11.92
N LYS A 133 -8.49 12.70 10.88
CA LYS A 133 -9.78 12.00 10.81
C LYS A 133 -9.97 10.95 11.92
N ILE A 134 -8.89 10.48 12.55
CA ILE A 134 -8.91 9.54 13.69
C ILE A 134 -8.33 10.13 14.99
N GLY A 135 -8.20 11.46 15.05
CA GLY A 135 -7.78 12.15 16.26
C GLY A 135 -6.28 12.17 16.55
N ILE A 136 -5.44 11.70 15.63
CA ILE A 136 -3.98 11.77 15.74
C ILE A 136 -3.54 13.21 15.40
N ARG A 137 -2.72 13.81 16.29
CA ARG A 137 -2.16 15.18 16.12
C ARG A 137 -0.65 15.19 15.89
N GLU A 138 -0.05 14.02 15.85
CA GLU A 138 1.40 13.87 15.70
C GLU A 138 1.87 14.36 14.33
N LYS A 139 3.04 15.00 14.32
CA LYS A 139 3.75 15.40 13.11
C LYS A 139 5.14 14.81 13.14
N PHE A 140 5.63 14.39 12.00
CA PHE A 140 6.97 13.82 11.86
C PHE A 140 8.02 14.92 11.70
N SER A 141 9.22 14.66 12.21
CA SER A 141 10.42 15.42 11.84
C SER A 141 10.81 15.12 10.38
N ASN A 142 11.59 15.98 9.76
CA ASN A 142 12.11 15.75 8.41
C ASN A 142 12.91 14.45 8.32
N GLU A 143 13.68 14.12 9.34
CA GLU A 143 14.43 12.86 9.43
C GLU A 143 13.50 11.63 9.41
N THR A 144 12.46 11.65 10.24
CA THR A 144 11.45 10.58 10.26
C THR A 144 10.72 10.46 8.92
N LEU A 145 10.40 11.57 8.25
CA LEU A 145 9.77 11.56 6.93
C LEU A 145 10.67 10.91 5.89
N GLU A 146 11.98 11.20 5.90
CA GLU A 146 12.92 10.55 4.97
C GLU A 146 13.11 9.05 5.28
N GLU A 147 13.12 8.64 6.56
CA GLU A 147 13.10 7.22 6.92
C GLU A 147 11.87 6.50 6.35
N ILE A 148 10.67 7.04 6.59
CA ILE A 148 9.41 6.48 6.10
C ILE A 148 9.39 6.42 4.57
N LYS A 149 9.86 7.48 3.91
CA LYS A 149 9.95 7.59 2.46
C LYS A 149 10.84 6.50 1.86
N ASN A 150 12.01 6.28 2.46
CA ASN A 150 12.94 5.26 2.02
C ASN A 150 12.38 3.85 2.24
N ASP A 151 11.78 3.57 3.39
CA ASP A 151 11.13 2.30 3.69
C ASP A 151 9.97 2.01 2.72
N ALA A 152 9.15 3.02 2.43
CA ALA A 152 8.06 2.92 1.46
C ALA A 152 8.57 2.63 0.04
N TYR A 153 9.63 3.31 -0.37
CA TYR A 153 10.25 3.09 -1.67
C TYR A 153 10.80 1.67 -1.81
N LEU A 154 11.57 1.21 -0.83
CA LEU A 154 12.11 -0.14 -0.83
C LEU A 154 11.02 -1.22 -0.85
N SER A 155 9.88 -0.95 -0.20
CA SER A 155 8.75 -1.87 -0.14
C SER A 155 7.87 -1.87 -1.39
N SER A 156 7.92 -0.82 -2.20
CA SER A 156 7.09 -0.66 -3.42
C SER A 156 7.82 -0.98 -4.72
N ARG A 157 9.16 -1.01 -4.70
CA ARG A 157 9.96 -1.28 -5.90
C ARG A 157 10.00 -2.75 -6.26
N LYS A 158 10.13 -3.04 -7.54
CA LYS A 158 10.50 -4.37 -8.00
C LYS A 158 11.95 -4.66 -7.61
N ILE A 159 12.18 -5.81 -7.01
CA ILE A 159 13.52 -6.29 -6.69
C ILE A 159 14.11 -6.90 -7.96
N SER A 160 15.35 -6.51 -8.32
CA SER A 160 16.06 -7.14 -9.44
C SER A 160 16.46 -8.58 -9.12
N THR A 161 16.70 -9.39 -10.14
CA THR A 161 17.18 -10.77 -9.95
C THR A 161 18.42 -10.83 -9.06
N ASN A 162 19.38 -9.93 -9.28
CA ASN A 162 20.62 -9.91 -8.51
C ASN A 162 20.37 -9.57 -7.03
N GLU A 163 19.56 -8.57 -6.74
CA GLU A 163 19.19 -8.23 -5.36
C GLU A 163 18.44 -9.38 -4.68
N PHE A 164 17.54 -10.05 -5.40
CA PHE A 164 16.84 -11.23 -4.89
C PHE A 164 17.84 -12.35 -4.55
N ILE A 165 18.81 -12.62 -5.43
CA ILE A 165 19.87 -13.61 -5.22
C ILE A 165 20.69 -13.26 -3.98
N GLU A 166 21.10 -12.02 -3.81
CA GLU A 166 21.85 -11.56 -2.63
C GLU A 166 21.06 -11.72 -1.33
N MET A 167 19.77 -11.38 -1.35
CA MET A 167 18.89 -11.58 -0.19
C MET A 167 18.78 -13.06 0.20
N ILE A 168 18.59 -13.95 -0.78
CA ILE A 168 18.51 -15.39 -0.54
C ILE A 168 19.83 -15.92 0.00
N ARG A 169 20.96 -15.50 -0.53
CA ARG A 169 22.30 -15.92 -0.05
C ARG A 169 22.56 -15.48 1.39
N LYS A 170 22.08 -14.32 1.81
CA LYS A 170 22.17 -13.84 3.20
C LYS A 170 21.37 -14.72 4.17
N ILE A 171 20.21 -15.23 3.73
CA ILE A 171 19.33 -16.06 4.56
C ILE A 171 19.79 -17.52 4.54
N SER A 172 20.23 -18.01 3.41
CA SER A 172 20.62 -19.39 3.18
C SER A 172 21.79 -19.45 2.19
N PRO A 173 23.05 -19.39 2.68
CA PRO A 173 24.24 -19.32 1.82
C PRO A 173 24.40 -20.52 0.87
N ASN A 174 23.81 -21.67 1.23
CA ASN A 174 23.92 -22.92 0.50
C ASN A 174 22.83 -23.16 -0.56
N ILE A 175 21.90 -22.20 -0.76
CA ILE A 175 20.88 -22.33 -1.80
C ILE A 175 21.51 -22.08 -3.17
N GLN A 176 21.39 -23.07 -4.05
CA GLN A 176 21.75 -22.95 -5.46
C GLN A 176 20.54 -22.39 -6.24
N ILE A 177 20.73 -21.27 -6.92
CA ILE A 177 19.70 -20.64 -7.74
C ILE A 177 19.85 -21.12 -9.16
N LEU A 178 18.84 -21.85 -9.67
CA LEU A 178 18.87 -22.56 -10.95
C LEU A 178 18.25 -21.76 -12.12
N GLY A 179 18.00 -20.45 -11.99
CA GLY A 179 17.40 -19.67 -13.07
C GLY A 179 17.30 -18.18 -12.76
N GLU A 180 16.88 -17.41 -13.75
CA GLU A 180 16.64 -15.99 -13.60
C GLU A 180 15.27 -15.74 -12.95
N TYR A 181 15.20 -14.75 -12.06
CA TYR A 181 13.95 -14.26 -11.53
C TYR A 181 13.25 -13.42 -12.59
N LYS A 182 12.14 -13.93 -13.13
CA LYS A 182 11.24 -13.17 -14.02
C LYS A 182 10.09 -12.62 -13.20
N SER A 183 9.79 -11.35 -13.36
CA SER A 183 8.61 -10.76 -12.74
C SER A 183 7.33 -11.39 -13.29
N SER A 184 6.28 -11.46 -12.48
CA SER A 184 4.97 -12.02 -12.88
C SER A 184 4.31 -11.27 -14.06
N SER A 185 4.87 -10.18 -14.53
CA SER A 185 4.42 -9.39 -15.67
C SER A 185 5.09 -9.77 -17.00
N GLU A 186 6.08 -10.65 -16.98
CA GLU A 186 6.72 -11.20 -18.18
C GLU A 186 6.23 -12.63 -18.43
N ARG A 187 4.99 -12.73 -18.88
CA ARG A 187 4.42 -13.95 -19.46
C ARG A 187 4.33 -13.82 -20.97
#